data_74d12abc1f4812fb9e620e90983cb8ac
#
_entry.id   74d12abc1f4812fb9e620e90983cb8ac
#
_cell.length_a   1.000
_cell.length_b   1.000
_cell.length_c   1.000
_cell.angle_alpha   90.00
_cell.angle_beta   90.00
_cell.angle_gamma   90.00
#
_symmetry.space_group_name_H-M   'P 1'
#
loop_
_entity.id
_entity.type
_entity.pdbx_description
1 polymer ?
#
loop_
_entity_poly.entity_id
_entity_poly.type
_entity_poly.pdbx_seq_one_letter_code
_entity_poly.pdbx_strand_id
1 'polypeptide(L)'
;QVPLPAPKQKMSELSNKKCIPCEGNIPPFDKTEIHKYLKQVDGWVVKSDHDKSFFLIKEFKFKNFKESQKFINKVGDIAERENHHPDISFGWGYCKIKIFTHAIKGLAESDFILAAKIDKIS
;
A
#
# COMPACT_ATOMS: atom_id res chain seq x y z
N GLN A 1 10.01 22.46 23.59
CA GLN A 1 9.75 21.96 22.65
C GLN A 1 9.57 20.56 22.55
N VAL A 2 8.60 20.10 22.04
CA VAL A 2 8.32 18.70 21.95
C VAL A 2 8.78 18.16 20.62
N PRO A 3 9.61 17.14 20.62
CA PRO A 3 10.06 16.58 19.36
C PRO A 3 8.90 15.93 18.64
N LEU A 4 8.90 16.07 17.34
CA LEU A 4 7.89 15.47 16.52
C LEU A 4 8.13 13.98 16.35
N PRO A 5 7.08 13.21 16.22
CA PRO A 5 7.23 11.77 16.03
C PRO A 5 7.76 11.48 14.63
N ALA A 6 8.95 10.94 14.56
CA ALA A 6 9.59 10.60 13.31
C ALA A 6 8.76 9.66 12.42
N PRO A 7 8.05 8.64 12.98
CA PRO A 7 7.26 7.74 12.11
C PRO A 7 6.23 8.47 11.26
N LYS A 8 5.57 9.49 11.83
CA LYS A 8 4.58 10.24 11.05
C LYS A 8 5.23 11.02 9.92
N GLN A 9 6.40 11.58 10.18
CA GLN A 9 7.12 12.33 9.17
C GLN A 9 7.54 11.43 8.03
N LYS A 10 7.99 10.20 8.31
CA LYS A 10 8.38 9.25 7.29
C LYS A 10 7.20 8.83 6.44
N MET A 11 6.05 8.59 7.06
CA MET A 11 4.84 8.25 6.31
C MET A 11 4.44 9.39 5.39
N SER A 12 4.52 10.65 5.89
CA SER A 12 4.20 11.80 5.07
C SER A 12 5.12 11.92 3.87
N GLU A 13 6.41 11.68 4.07
CA GLU A 13 7.36 11.73 2.99
C GLU A 13 7.02 10.71 1.90
N LEU A 14 6.74 9.48 2.31
CA LEU A 14 6.42 8.43 1.37
C LEU A 14 5.11 8.71 0.64
N SER A 15 4.10 9.20 1.36
CA SER A 15 2.81 9.49 0.76
C SER A 15 2.86 10.67 -0.21
N ASN A 16 3.90 11.50 -0.16
CA ASN A 16 4.05 12.62 -1.07
C ASN A 16 4.77 12.25 -2.35
N LYS A 17 5.35 11.06 -2.44
CA LYS A 17 6.02 10.60 -3.63
C LYS A 17 5.04 10.10 -4.66
N LYS A 18 5.45 10.05 -5.90
CA LYS A 18 4.65 9.48 -6.97
C LYS A 18 5.10 8.08 -7.27
N CYS A 19 4.14 7.22 -7.60
CA CYS A 19 4.46 5.88 -8.07
C CYS A 19 5.09 5.96 -9.45
N ILE A 20 6.18 5.23 -9.62
CA ILE A 20 6.87 5.18 -10.90
C ILE A 20 6.59 3.82 -11.52
N PRO A 21 6.14 3.77 -12.78
CA PRO A 21 5.87 2.49 -13.42
C PRO A 21 7.11 1.60 -13.46
N CYS A 22 6.92 0.33 -13.15
CA CYS A 22 7.99 -0.65 -13.22
C CYS A 22 7.90 -1.37 -14.56
N GLU A 23 9.03 -1.51 -15.23
CA GLU A 23 9.05 -2.07 -16.56
C GLU A 23 9.54 -3.53 -16.59
N GLY A 24 9.57 -4.19 -15.46
CA GLY A 24 9.87 -5.61 -15.38
C GLY A 24 11.34 -5.98 -15.45
N ASN A 25 12.22 -5.00 -15.63
CA ASN A 25 13.65 -5.26 -15.65
C ASN A 25 14.34 -4.84 -14.36
N ILE A 26 13.55 -4.46 -13.36
CA ILE A 26 14.05 -4.10 -12.03
C ILE A 26 13.78 -5.26 -11.11
N PRO A 27 14.77 -5.72 -10.32
CA PRO A 27 14.50 -6.81 -9.39
C PRO A 27 13.54 -6.36 -8.29
N PRO A 28 12.66 -7.24 -7.81
CA PRO A 28 11.81 -6.89 -6.69
C PRO A 28 12.65 -6.71 -5.43
N PHE A 29 12.09 -5.99 -4.46
CA PHE A 29 12.74 -5.79 -3.17
C PHE A 29 13.02 -7.14 -2.51
N ASP A 30 14.19 -7.27 -1.90
CA ASP A 30 14.48 -8.41 -1.06
C ASP A 30 13.87 -8.18 0.34
N LYS A 31 14.03 -9.17 1.21
CA LYS A 31 13.43 -9.10 2.56
C LYS A 31 13.95 -7.92 3.37
N THR A 32 15.21 -7.57 3.18
CA THR A 32 15.82 -6.46 3.91
C THR A 32 15.17 -5.13 3.54
N GLU A 33 15.00 -4.91 2.23
CA GLU A 33 14.37 -3.70 1.76
C GLU A 33 12.89 -3.64 2.12
N ILE A 34 12.20 -4.76 2.00
CA ILE A 34 10.80 -4.85 2.40
C ILE A 34 10.65 -4.46 3.86
N HIS A 35 11.49 -5.02 4.72
CA HIS A 35 11.45 -4.74 6.14
C HIS A 35 11.69 -3.25 6.44
N LYS A 36 12.63 -2.67 5.73
CA LYS A 36 12.94 -1.25 5.88
C LYS A 36 11.77 -0.36 5.51
N TYR A 37 11.13 -0.64 4.37
CA TYR A 37 10.00 0.16 3.92
C TYR A 37 8.74 -0.10 4.74
N LEU A 38 8.58 -1.32 5.25
CA LEU A 38 7.41 -1.67 6.04
C LEU A 38 7.27 -0.81 7.28
N LYS A 39 8.38 -0.30 7.80
CA LYS A 39 8.36 0.59 8.96
C LYS A 39 7.79 1.98 8.63
N GLN A 40 7.65 2.29 7.36
CA GLN A 40 7.17 3.59 6.92
C GLN A 40 5.68 3.60 6.62
N VAL A 41 5.02 2.47 6.74
CA VAL A 41 3.57 2.35 6.55
C VAL A 41 2.97 1.72 7.80
N ASP A 42 1.65 1.87 7.95
CA ASP A 42 0.98 1.48 9.19
C ASP A 42 0.01 0.33 8.97
N GLY A 43 0.26 -0.78 9.67
CA GLY A 43 -0.68 -1.89 9.68
C GLY A 43 -0.66 -2.81 8.47
N TRP A 44 0.25 -2.59 7.55
CA TRP A 44 0.39 -3.47 6.39
C TRP A 44 1.21 -4.69 6.75
N VAL A 45 0.79 -5.83 6.20
CA VAL A 45 1.46 -7.10 6.42
C VAL A 45 2.01 -7.59 5.09
N VAL A 46 3.20 -8.16 5.12
CA VAL A 46 3.81 -8.76 3.93
C VAL A 46 3.53 -10.26 3.95
N LYS A 47 3.01 -10.77 2.84
CA LYS A 47 2.81 -12.20 2.66
C LYS A 47 3.39 -12.60 1.31
N SER A 48 3.51 -13.89 1.08
CA SER A 48 3.97 -14.40 -0.21
C SER A 48 2.98 -15.42 -0.74
N ASP A 49 2.90 -15.48 -2.06
CA ASP A 49 2.05 -16.46 -2.71
C ASP A 49 2.85 -17.73 -3.04
N HIS A 50 2.25 -18.60 -3.86
CA HIS A 50 2.87 -19.89 -4.22
C HIS A 50 4.21 -19.73 -4.93
N ASP A 51 4.38 -18.64 -5.66
CA ASP A 51 5.60 -18.37 -6.41
C ASP A 51 6.65 -17.67 -5.56
N LYS A 52 6.39 -17.52 -4.26
CA LYS A 52 7.24 -16.80 -3.34
C LYS A 52 7.35 -15.31 -3.69
N SER A 53 6.36 -14.80 -4.42
CA SER A 53 6.26 -13.37 -4.69
C SER A 53 5.61 -12.68 -3.51
N PHE A 54 6.22 -11.60 -3.05
CA PHE A 54 5.72 -10.88 -1.90
C PHE A 54 4.66 -9.87 -2.30
N PHE A 55 3.73 -9.63 -1.38
CA PHE A 55 2.72 -8.58 -1.55
C PHE A 55 2.37 -7.97 -0.21
N LEU A 56 1.84 -6.76 -0.24
CA LEU A 56 1.32 -6.10 0.95
C LEU A 56 -0.17 -6.35 1.04
N ILE A 57 -0.67 -6.54 2.26
CA ILE A 57 -2.10 -6.69 2.47
C ILE A 57 -2.50 -6.00 3.76
N LYS A 58 -3.67 -5.38 3.74
CA LYS A 58 -4.22 -4.72 4.94
C LYS A 58 -5.73 -4.78 4.87
N GLU A 59 -6.35 -5.05 6.01
CA GLU A 59 -7.80 -5.04 6.12
C GLU A 59 -8.22 -3.82 6.92
N PHE A 60 -9.22 -3.12 6.40
CA PHE A 60 -9.80 -1.94 7.05
C PHE A 60 -11.22 -2.29 7.49
N LYS A 61 -11.63 -1.79 8.65
CA LYS A 61 -12.95 -2.03 9.19
C LYS A 61 -13.80 -0.77 9.14
N PHE A 62 -15.08 -0.95 8.84
CA PHE A 62 -15.99 0.17 8.71
C PHE A 62 -17.31 -0.13 9.40
N LYS A 63 -18.11 0.92 9.54
CA LYS A 63 -19.37 0.86 10.25
C LYS A 63 -20.42 0.05 9.50
N ASN A 64 -20.40 0.10 8.18
CA ASN A 64 -21.38 -0.58 7.34
C ASN A 64 -20.88 -0.68 5.90
N PHE A 65 -21.73 -1.20 5.03
CA PHE A 65 -21.36 -1.38 3.62
C PHE A 65 -21.06 -0.06 2.93
N LYS A 66 -21.88 0.94 3.19
CA LYS A 66 -21.72 2.24 2.51
C LYS A 66 -20.38 2.89 2.85
N GLU A 67 -19.96 2.78 4.10
CA GLU A 67 -18.68 3.35 4.50
C GLU A 67 -17.52 2.62 3.85
N SER A 68 -17.62 1.30 3.72
CA SER A 68 -16.63 0.51 2.99
C SER A 68 -16.56 0.97 1.54
N GLN A 69 -17.70 1.14 0.90
CA GLN A 69 -17.79 1.57 -0.49
C GLN A 69 -17.17 2.94 -0.70
N LYS A 70 -17.45 3.87 0.20
CA LYS A 70 -16.87 5.21 0.11
C LYS A 70 -15.34 5.16 0.16
N PHE A 71 -14.82 4.31 1.03
CA PHE A 71 -13.37 4.18 1.18
C PHE A 71 -12.74 3.62 -0.10
N ILE A 72 -13.30 2.57 -0.66
CA ILE A 72 -12.70 1.99 -1.87
C ILE A 72 -12.82 2.91 -3.07
N ASN A 73 -13.83 3.78 -3.12
CA ASN A 73 -13.90 4.78 -4.17
C ASN A 73 -12.71 5.74 -4.09
N LYS A 74 -12.36 6.15 -2.87
CA LYS A 74 -11.18 7.01 -2.67
C LYS A 74 -9.88 6.28 -3.03
N VAL A 75 -9.78 5.01 -2.66
CA VAL A 75 -8.62 4.20 -3.00
C VAL A 75 -8.50 4.06 -4.51
N GLY A 76 -9.62 3.83 -5.19
CA GLY A 76 -9.64 3.73 -6.64
C GLY A 76 -9.16 5.02 -7.31
N ASP A 77 -9.57 6.17 -6.79
CA ASP A 77 -9.13 7.47 -7.34
C ASP A 77 -7.61 7.62 -7.21
N ILE A 78 -7.07 7.21 -6.06
CA ILE A 78 -5.62 7.26 -5.86
C ILE A 78 -4.92 6.33 -6.83
N ALA A 79 -5.43 5.11 -6.98
CA ALA A 79 -4.83 4.11 -7.87
C ALA A 79 -4.78 4.60 -9.31
N GLU A 80 -5.87 5.24 -9.77
CA GLU A 80 -5.92 5.79 -11.12
C GLU A 80 -4.94 6.94 -11.28
N ARG A 81 -4.88 7.81 -10.29
CA ARG A 81 -3.98 8.95 -10.34
C ARG A 81 -2.52 8.54 -10.34
N GLU A 82 -2.20 7.49 -9.61
CA GLU A 82 -0.82 7.00 -9.50
C GLU A 82 -0.49 5.95 -10.56
N ASN A 83 -1.47 5.52 -11.34
CA ASN A 83 -1.31 4.46 -12.32
C ASN A 83 -0.70 3.19 -11.72
N HIS A 84 -1.14 2.84 -10.53
CA HIS A 84 -0.70 1.65 -9.82
C HIS A 84 -1.91 1.07 -9.09
N HIS A 85 -2.37 -0.10 -9.51
CA HIS A 85 -3.69 -0.60 -9.15
C HIS A 85 -3.60 -1.79 -8.18
N PRO A 86 -4.18 -1.65 -6.99
CA PRO A 86 -4.23 -2.78 -6.03
C PRO A 86 -5.39 -3.70 -6.37
N ASP A 87 -5.36 -4.89 -5.78
CA ASP A 87 -6.52 -5.77 -5.77
C ASP A 87 -7.34 -5.42 -4.54
N ILE A 88 -8.63 -5.24 -4.73
CA ILE A 88 -9.52 -4.80 -3.65
C ILE A 88 -10.67 -5.77 -3.53
N SER A 89 -10.96 -6.22 -2.30
CA SER A 89 -12.20 -6.90 -2.01
C SER A 89 -12.85 -6.21 -0.82
N PHE A 90 -14.17 -6.09 -0.84
CA PHE A 90 -14.86 -5.40 0.24
C PHE A 90 -16.27 -5.96 0.40
N GLY A 91 -16.84 -5.66 1.55
CA GLY A 91 -18.20 -6.05 1.84
C GLY A 91 -18.72 -5.22 2.98
N TRP A 92 -19.73 -5.74 3.67
CA TRP A 92 -20.33 -5.01 4.76
C TRP A 92 -19.32 -4.87 5.90
N GLY A 93 -18.87 -3.63 6.12
CA GLY A 93 -18.01 -3.29 7.23
C GLY A 93 -16.54 -3.62 7.07
N TYR A 94 -16.09 -4.01 5.88
CA TYR A 94 -14.66 -4.30 5.69
C TYR A 94 -14.19 -4.02 4.27
N CYS A 95 -12.87 -3.86 4.15
CA CYS A 95 -12.20 -3.72 2.87
C CYS A 95 -10.81 -4.33 3.02
N LYS A 96 -10.42 -5.21 2.09
CA LYS A 96 -9.08 -5.77 2.04
C LYS A 96 -8.38 -5.25 0.80
N ILE A 97 -7.17 -4.76 0.98
CA ILE A 97 -6.39 -4.21 -0.12
C ILE A 97 -5.08 -4.98 -0.22
N LYS A 98 -4.80 -5.48 -1.42
CA LYS A 98 -3.59 -6.23 -1.71
C LYS A 98 -2.79 -5.46 -2.76
N ILE A 99 -1.54 -5.16 -2.46
CA ILE A 99 -0.69 -4.36 -3.33
C ILE A 99 0.56 -5.13 -3.72
N PHE A 100 0.84 -5.19 -5.01
CA PHE A 100 2.10 -5.71 -5.52
C PHE A 100 2.30 -5.22 -6.95
N THR A 101 3.51 -5.37 -7.47
CA THR A 101 3.83 -4.94 -8.82
C THR A 101 3.93 -6.17 -9.72
N HIS A 102 2.96 -6.31 -10.63
CA HIS A 102 2.88 -7.47 -11.52
C HIS A 102 4.12 -7.65 -12.38
N ALA A 103 4.65 -6.56 -12.90
CA ALA A 103 5.76 -6.61 -13.85
C ALA A 103 7.01 -7.26 -13.28
N ILE A 104 7.22 -7.15 -11.97
CA ILE A 104 8.42 -7.70 -11.32
C ILE A 104 8.09 -8.85 -10.38
N LYS A 105 6.81 -9.24 -10.29
CA LYS A 105 6.33 -10.31 -9.42
C LYS A 105 6.77 -10.13 -7.98
N GLY A 106 6.57 -8.93 -7.45
CA GLY A 106 6.98 -8.63 -6.09
C GLY A 106 6.73 -7.18 -5.73
N LEU A 107 7.53 -6.69 -4.79
CA LEU A 107 7.37 -5.35 -4.24
C LEU A 107 8.48 -4.41 -4.69
N ALA A 108 8.13 -3.16 -4.87
CA ALA A 108 9.04 -2.07 -5.16
C ALA A 108 8.60 -0.86 -4.34
N GLU A 109 9.32 0.24 -4.45
CA GLU A 109 8.97 1.44 -3.69
C GLU A 109 7.55 1.91 -3.98
N SER A 110 7.09 1.79 -5.23
CA SER A 110 5.75 2.23 -5.61
C SER A 110 4.64 1.56 -4.80
N ASP A 111 4.84 0.30 -4.42
CA ASP A 111 3.85 -0.40 -3.61
C ASP A 111 3.71 0.23 -2.23
N PHE A 112 4.82 0.61 -1.63
CA PHE A 112 4.82 1.27 -0.33
C PHE A 112 4.32 2.70 -0.41
N ILE A 113 4.59 3.39 -1.53
CA ILE A 113 4.04 4.72 -1.75
C ILE A 113 2.52 4.65 -1.80
N LEU A 114 1.98 3.70 -2.54
CA LEU A 114 0.53 3.51 -2.63
C LEU A 114 -0.05 3.19 -1.26
N ALA A 115 0.59 2.29 -0.51
CA ALA A 115 0.15 1.94 0.84
C ALA A 115 0.10 3.17 1.74
N ALA A 116 1.13 4.02 1.68
CA ALA A 116 1.18 5.23 2.50
C ALA A 116 0.07 6.21 2.13
N LYS A 117 -0.20 6.35 0.83
CA LYS A 117 -1.28 7.24 0.38
C LYS A 117 -2.64 6.73 0.85
N ILE A 118 -2.84 5.43 0.83
CA ILE A 118 -4.09 4.83 1.32
C ILE A 118 -4.21 5.05 2.82
N ASP A 119 -3.14 4.87 3.56
CA ASP A 119 -3.15 5.11 5.01
C ASP A 119 -3.56 6.54 5.34
N LYS A 120 -3.14 7.48 4.50
CA LYS A 120 -3.41 8.90 4.75
C LYS A 120 -4.91 9.23 4.65
N ILE A 121 -5.66 8.47 3.88
CA ILE A 121 -7.11 8.73 3.74
C ILE A 121 -7.96 7.81 4.60
N SER A 122 -7.34 6.92 5.33
CA SER A 122 -8.08 5.97 6.19
C SER A 122 -8.41 6.56 7.54
#